data_060f64d61671fa1a2952c9226cb004b7
#
_entry.id   060f64d61671fa1a2952c9226cb004b7
#
_cell.length_a   1.000
_cell.length_b   1.000
_cell.length_c   1.000
_cell.angle_alpha   90.00
_cell.angle_beta   90.00
_cell.angle_gamma   90.00
#
_symmetry.space_group_name_H-M   'P 1'
#
loop_
_entity.id
_entity.type
_entity.pdbx_description
1 polymer ?
#
loop_
_entity_poly.entity_id
_entity_poly.type
_entity_poly.pdbx_seq_one_letter_code
_entity_poly.pdbx_strand_id
1 'polypeptide(L)'
;LKLIEEQPHFDYALYYVIGPKDYDLISECMRLKVNLYFSKESLTEDFKKYEATMLHDIQDKFQYYQYQRNGIVSQIRLSHIYYVESLRHQIIIHSINGTMVERKNLKAFLDTIQSSQFIQIHKSFIVNKQWIQNIFSDHVLLKNAETLQIGRAYKSHIQLL
;
A
#
# COMPACT_ATOMS: atom_id res chain seq x y z
N LEU A 1 9.09 2.55 21.35
CA LEU A 1 9.61 2.90 20.01
C LEU A 1 10.43 1.75 19.40
N LYS A 2 11.38 1.12 20.10
CA LYS A 2 12.14 -0.05 19.60
C LYS A 2 11.25 -1.21 19.15
N LEU A 3 10.12 -1.47 19.81
CA LEU A 3 9.17 -2.53 19.46
C LEU A 3 8.51 -2.33 18.08
N ILE A 4 8.41 -1.10 17.60
CA ILE A 4 7.81 -0.77 16.30
C ILE A 4 8.80 -1.03 15.16
N GLU A 5 10.10 -0.83 15.38
CA GLU A 5 11.15 -1.09 14.39
C GLU A 5 11.35 -2.59 14.10
N GLU A 6 11.08 -3.45 15.07
CA GLU A 6 11.30 -4.90 14.97
C GLU A 6 10.17 -5.66 14.26
N GLN A 7 9.07 -4.96 13.90
CA GLN A 7 7.91 -5.59 13.27
C GLN A 7 7.55 -4.93 11.92
N PRO A 8 8.28 -5.24 10.84
CA PRO A 8 8.15 -4.58 9.54
C PRO A 8 6.81 -4.82 8.81
N HIS A 9 5.92 -5.66 9.35
CA HIS A 9 4.70 -6.11 8.69
C HIS A 9 3.40 -5.70 9.38
N PHE A 10 3.44 -4.81 10.36
CA PHE A 10 2.20 -4.30 10.96
C PHE A 10 1.58 -3.19 10.11
N ASP A 11 0.37 -3.45 9.61
CA ASP A 11 -0.52 -2.47 9.00
C ASP A 11 -1.17 -1.60 10.09
N TYR A 12 -0.44 -0.60 10.57
CA TYR A 12 -0.99 0.40 11.48
C TYR A 12 -0.77 1.82 10.93
N ALA A 13 -1.70 2.70 11.21
CA ALA A 13 -1.49 4.13 11.09
C ALA A 13 -0.91 4.63 12.40
N LEU A 14 0.23 5.31 12.34
CA LEU A 14 0.94 5.80 13.51
C LEU A 14 0.69 7.29 13.67
N TYR A 15 0.06 7.66 14.76
CA TYR A 15 -0.23 9.04 15.12
C TYR A 15 0.45 9.37 16.45
N TYR A 16 1.13 10.50 16.50
CA TYR A 16 1.81 10.96 17.73
C TYR A 16 1.21 12.25 18.25
N VAL A 17 1.13 12.37 19.57
CA VAL A 17 0.81 13.61 20.27
C VAL A 17 2.05 14.08 21.00
N ILE A 18 2.58 15.25 20.61
CA ILE A 18 3.83 15.81 21.11
C ILE A 18 3.60 17.10 21.91
N GLY A 19 4.44 17.33 22.89
CA GLY A 19 4.46 18.58 23.67
C GLY A 19 5.23 19.72 22.97
N PRO A 20 5.13 20.95 23.46
CA PRO A 20 5.65 22.14 22.78
C PRO A 20 7.18 22.23 22.70
N LYS A 21 7.94 21.36 23.36
CA LYS A 21 9.41 21.37 23.38
C LYS A 21 10.05 20.04 22.97
N ASP A 22 9.27 19.14 22.39
CA ASP A 22 9.75 17.80 22.06
C ASP A 22 10.36 17.75 20.64
N TYR A 23 11.31 18.65 20.33
CA TYR A 23 11.96 18.73 19.01
C TYR A 23 12.70 17.44 18.62
N ASP A 24 13.29 16.74 19.60
CA ASP A 24 13.97 15.46 19.36
C ASP A 24 12.98 14.38 18.93
N LEU A 25 11.77 14.38 19.49
CA LEU A 25 10.68 13.49 19.08
C LEU A 25 10.18 13.76 17.65
N ILE A 26 10.18 15.00 17.19
CA ILE A 26 9.80 15.34 15.81
C ILE A 26 10.76 14.68 14.83
N SER A 27 12.06 14.75 15.08
CA SER A 27 13.08 14.11 14.25
C SER A 27 12.92 12.59 14.24
N GLU A 28 12.57 12.00 15.38
CA GLU A 28 12.29 10.56 15.49
C GLU A 28 10.99 10.16 14.79
N CYS A 29 9.93 10.98 14.85
CA CYS A 29 8.70 10.79 14.09
C CYS A 29 8.96 10.78 12.58
N MET A 30 9.81 11.66 12.08
CA MET A 30 10.21 11.67 10.65
C MET A 30 10.94 10.39 10.27
N ARG A 31 11.84 9.90 11.12
CA ARG A 31 12.57 8.64 10.90
C ARG A 31 11.64 7.42 10.86
N LEU A 32 10.61 7.40 11.71
CA LEU A 32 9.63 6.31 11.83
C LEU A 32 8.51 6.38 10.78
N LYS A 33 8.53 7.36 9.86
CA LYS A 33 7.48 7.56 8.87
C LYS A 33 6.08 7.63 9.49
N VAL A 34 5.97 8.40 10.57
CA VAL A 34 4.70 8.66 11.24
C VAL A 34 3.72 9.33 10.28
N ASN A 35 2.48 8.88 10.25
CA ASN A 35 1.46 9.43 9.36
C ASN A 35 1.15 10.90 9.67
N LEU A 36 0.93 11.21 10.95
CA LEU A 36 0.66 12.56 11.44
C LEU A 36 1.16 12.71 12.87
N TYR A 37 1.50 13.93 13.26
CA TYR A 37 1.72 14.31 14.65
C TYR A 37 0.80 15.48 15.03
N PHE A 38 0.40 15.52 16.28
CA PHE A 38 -0.50 16.53 16.85
C PHE A 38 0.20 17.24 18.00
N SER A 39 0.03 18.56 18.08
CA SER A 39 0.44 19.30 19.27
C SER A 39 -0.57 19.08 20.41
N LYS A 40 -0.06 18.90 21.64
CA LYS A 40 -0.93 18.86 22.83
C LYS A 40 -1.74 20.15 23.01
N GLU A 41 -1.19 21.28 22.59
CA GLU A 41 -1.80 22.61 22.74
C GLU A 41 -2.96 22.84 21.76
N SER A 42 -2.87 22.28 20.53
CA SER A 42 -3.87 22.43 19.47
C SER A 42 -4.57 21.12 19.12
N LEU A 43 -4.53 20.11 20.00
CA LEU A 43 -4.97 18.75 19.71
C LEU A 43 -6.37 18.69 19.09
N THR A 44 -7.32 19.43 19.62
CA THR A 44 -8.72 19.42 19.16
C THR A 44 -8.86 20.06 17.77
N GLU A 45 -8.13 21.13 17.51
CA GLU A 45 -8.14 21.83 16.23
C GLU A 45 -7.42 21.02 15.16
N ASP A 46 -6.25 20.49 15.49
CA ASP A 46 -5.47 19.61 14.61
C ASP A 46 -6.26 18.35 14.27
N PHE A 47 -6.93 17.73 15.24
CA PHE A 47 -7.75 16.55 15.00
C PHE A 47 -8.86 16.84 14.00
N LYS A 48 -9.63 17.92 14.17
CA LYS A 48 -10.67 18.33 13.22
C LYS A 48 -10.11 18.62 11.84
N LYS A 49 -8.94 19.25 11.76
CA LYS A 49 -8.28 19.60 10.51
C LYS A 49 -7.86 18.36 9.71
N TYR A 50 -7.39 17.32 10.40
CA TYR A 50 -6.84 16.12 9.77
C TYR A 50 -7.75 14.89 9.82
N GLU A 51 -8.96 15.01 10.37
CA GLU A 51 -9.94 13.92 10.50
C GLU A 51 -10.17 13.17 9.17
N ALA A 52 -10.41 13.90 8.09
CA ALA A 52 -10.65 13.31 6.78
C ALA A 52 -9.42 12.52 6.27
N THR A 53 -8.22 13.05 6.48
CA THR A 53 -6.96 12.38 6.11
C THR A 53 -6.76 11.10 6.92
N MET A 54 -7.02 11.16 8.23
CA MET A 54 -6.93 9.99 9.12
C MET A 54 -7.91 8.89 8.72
N LEU A 55 -9.16 9.27 8.44
CA LEU A 55 -10.18 8.31 7.98
C LEU A 55 -9.79 7.67 6.66
N HIS A 56 -9.27 8.45 5.72
CA HIS A 56 -8.79 7.95 4.44
C HIS A 56 -7.63 6.96 4.63
N ASP A 57 -6.62 7.31 5.44
CA ASP A 57 -5.48 6.44 5.74
C ASP A 57 -5.90 5.12 6.39
N ILE A 58 -6.88 5.18 7.31
CA ILE A 58 -7.44 3.98 7.95
C ILE A 58 -8.20 3.14 6.92
N GLN A 59 -9.06 3.74 6.12
CA GLN A 59 -9.85 3.03 5.11
C GLN A 59 -8.95 2.34 4.10
N ASP A 60 -7.91 3.03 3.58
CA ASP A 60 -6.97 2.45 2.63
C ASP A 60 -6.20 1.27 3.21
N LYS A 61 -5.81 1.33 4.49
CA LYS A 61 -5.05 0.25 5.15
C LYS A 61 -5.89 -0.98 5.47
N PHE A 62 -7.20 -0.82 5.67
CA PHE A 62 -8.11 -1.90 6.04
C PHE A 62 -8.98 -2.40 4.88
N GLN A 63 -8.64 -2.08 3.64
CA GLN A 63 -9.34 -2.61 2.48
C GLN A 63 -8.99 -4.09 2.26
N TYR A 64 -10.01 -4.87 1.91
CA TYR A 64 -9.89 -6.28 1.62
C TYR A 64 -10.33 -6.60 0.20
N TYR A 65 -9.62 -7.52 -0.43
CA TYR A 65 -10.04 -8.18 -1.66
C TYR A 65 -10.70 -9.52 -1.33
N GLN A 66 -11.93 -9.72 -1.80
CA GLN A 66 -12.62 -11.00 -1.66
C GLN A 66 -12.37 -11.85 -2.90
N TYR A 67 -12.02 -13.10 -2.70
CA TYR A 67 -11.83 -14.08 -3.77
C TYR A 67 -12.45 -15.42 -3.39
N GLN A 68 -12.78 -16.22 -4.41
CA GLN A 68 -13.35 -17.54 -4.20
C GLN A 68 -12.36 -18.62 -4.63
N ARG A 69 -12.12 -19.58 -3.76
CA ARG A 69 -11.29 -20.75 -4.04
C ARG A 69 -12.00 -22.02 -3.58
N ASN A 70 -12.21 -22.97 -4.50
CA ASN A 70 -12.87 -24.26 -4.21
C ASN A 70 -14.25 -24.09 -3.52
N GLY A 71 -15.02 -23.10 -3.91
CA GLY A 71 -16.33 -22.82 -3.30
C GLY A 71 -16.28 -22.05 -1.98
N ILE A 72 -15.10 -21.81 -1.44
CA ILE A 72 -14.90 -21.05 -0.19
C ILE A 72 -14.61 -19.59 -0.52
N VAL A 73 -15.37 -18.68 0.07
CA VAL A 73 -15.10 -17.24 0.01
C VAL A 73 -14.04 -16.91 1.05
N SER A 74 -12.97 -16.29 0.59
CA SER A 74 -11.86 -15.85 1.43
C SER A 74 -11.58 -14.38 1.15
N GLN A 75 -10.85 -13.74 2.04
CA GLN A 75 -10.46 -12.33 1.89
C GLN A 75 -8.97 -12.15 2.22
N ILE A 76 -8.36 -11.19 1.54
CA ILE A 76 -6.99 -10.77 1.78
C ILE A 76 -6.93 -9.26 1.86
N ARG A 77 -6.13 -8.71 2.77
CA ARG A 77 -5.87 -7.27 2.81
C ARG A 77 -5.17 -6.81 1.54
N LEU A 78 -5.56 -5.67 1.00
CA LEU A 78 -4.91 -5.12 -0.18
C LEU A 78 -3.42 -4.83 0.08
N SER A 79 -3.06 -4.39 1.27
CA SER A 79 -1.67 -4.16 1.69
C SER A 79 -0.80 -5.44 1.68
N HIS A 80 -1.41 -6.62 1.74
CA HIS A 80 -0.70 -7.91 1.67
C HIS A 80 -0.45 -8.38 0.23
N ILE A 81 -1.02 -7.72 -0.77
CA ILE A 81 -0.80 -8.04 -2.19
C ILE A 81 0.42 -7.27 -2.68
N TYR A 82 1.40 -7.99 -3.23
CA TYR A 82 2.59 -7.41 -3.84
C TYR A 82 2.28 -6.83 -5.22
N TYR A 83 1.75 -7.70 -6.08
CA TYR A 83 1.37 -7.38 -7.45
C TYR A 83 0.37 -8.39 -8.00
N VAL A 84 -0.21 -8.06 -9.15
CA VAL A 84 -1.13 -8.93 -9.88
C VAL A 84 -0.62 -9.08 -11.30
N GLU A 85 -0.49 -10.34 -11.74
CA GLU A 85 -0.07 -10.72 -13.07
C GLU A 85 -1.25 -11.21 -13.90
N SER A 86 -1.30 -10.86 -15.19
CA SER A 86 -2.26 -11.43 -16.14
C SER A 86 -1.59 -12.52 -16.96
N LEU A 87 -2.14 -13.72 -16.90
CA LEU A 87 -1.66 -14.88 -17.64
C LEU A 87 -2.84 -15.70 -18.21
N ARG A 88 -2.93 -15.85 -19.53
CA ARG A 88 -3.89 -16.73 -20.21
C ARG A 88 -5.35 -16.60 -19.74
N HIS A 89 -5.92 -15.39 -19.77
CA HIS A 89 -7.30 -15.09 -19.33
C HIS A 89 -7.55 -15.25 -17.81
N GLN A 90 -6.50 -15.31 -17.03
CA GLN A 90 -6.53 -15.37 -15.58
C GLN A 90 -5.66 -14.26 -15.01
N ILE A 91 -5.90 -13.93 -13.76
CA ILE A 91 -4.96 -13.15 -12.94
C ILE A 91 -4.35 -14.06 -11.89
N ILE A 92 -3.07 -13.82 -11.62
CA ILE A 92 -2.34 -14.42 -10.51
C ILE A 92 -2.06 -13.29 -9.53
N ILE A 93 -2.60 -13.38 -8.34
CA ILE A 93 -2.39 -12.42 -7.25
C ILE A 93 -1.24 -12.94 -6.39
N HIS A 94 -0.15 -12.18 -6.36
CA HIS A 94 1.04 -12.50 -5.57
C HIS A 94 0.99 -11.75 -4.26
N SER A 95 1.10 -12.46 -3.14
CA SER A 95 0.90 -11.89 -1.82
C SER A 95 1.81 -12.52 -0.76
N ILE A 96 1.83 -11.94 0.44
CA ILE A 96 2.55 -12.49 1.61
C ILE A 96 2.06 -13.89 2.00
N ASN A 97 0.82 -14.24 1.64
CA ASN A 97 0.21 -15.53 1.93
C ASN A 97 0.36 -16.55 0.77
N GLY A 98 1.22 -16.23 -0.21
CA GLY A 98 1.39 -17.02 -1.43
C GLY A 98 0.58 -16.49 -2.61
N THR A 99 0.38 -17.34 -3.62
CA THR A 99 -0.29 -16.98 -4.87
C THR A 99 -1.73 -17.46 -4.92
N MET A 100 -2.59 -16.66 -5.55
CA MET A 100 -3.98 -16.97 -5.81
C MET A 100 -4.26 -16.77 -7.29
N VAL A 101 -5.03 -17.67 -7.90
CA VAL A 101 -5.39 -17.62 -9.32
C VAL A 101 -6.90 -17.40 -9.43
N GLU A 102 -7.31 -16.43 -10.25
CA GLU A 102 -8.71 -16.12 -10.48
C GLU A 102 -8.96 -15.88 -11.98
N ARG A 103 -10.11 -16.36 -12.48
CA ARG A 103 -10.54 -16.11 -13.86
C ARG A 103 -11.12 -14.71 -14.00
N LYS A 104 -10.25 -13.74 -14.18
CA LYS A 104 -10.55 -12.29 -14.26
C LYS A 104 -9.46 -11.61 -15.10
N ASN A 105 -9.71 -10.43 -15.59
CA ASN A 105 -8.67 -9.59 -16.20
C ASN A 105 -8.22 -8.47 -15.23
N LEU A 106 -7.08 -7.83 -15.54
CA LEU A 106 -6.51 -6.77 -14.70
C LEU A 106 -7.44 -5.58 -14.51
N LYS A 107 -8.19 -5.20 -15.57
CA LYS A 107 -9.14 -4.10 -15.47
C LYS A 107 -10.25 -4.40 -14.47
N ALA A 108 -10.86 -5.59 -14.57
CA ALA A 108 -11.91 -6.02 -13.65
C ALA A 108 -11.40 -6.12 -12.20
N PHE A 109 -10.12 -6.47 -12.00
CA PHE A 109 -9.50 -6.43 -10.68
C PHE A 109 -9.42 -4.99 -10.14
N LEU A 110 -8.90 -4.04 -10.92
CA LEU A 110 -8.84 -2.62 -10.53
C LEU A 110 -10.22 -2.03 -10.24
N ASP A 111 -11.20 -2.34 -11.10
CA ASP A 111 -12.58 -1.89 -10.93
C ASP A 111 -13.22 -2.45 -9.63
N THR A 112 -12.78 -3.65 -9.19
CA THR A 112 -13.26 -4.27 -7.96
C THR A 112 -12.66 -3.61 -6.71
N ILE A 113 -11.34 -3.36 -6.72
CA ILE A 113 -10.65 -2.84 -5.53
C ILE A 113 -10.83 -1.33 -5.33
N GLN A 114 -10.99 -0.56 -6.41
CA GLN A 114 -11.14 0.91 -6.41
C GLN A 114 -10.15 1.61 -5.48
N SER A 115 -8.91 1.12 -5.42
CA SER A 115 -7.88 1.59 -4.50
C SER A 115 -6.77 2.33 -5.23
N SER A 116 -6.38 3.49 -4.71
CA SER A 116 -5.25 4.26 -5.18
C SER A 116 -3.88 3.61 -4.92
N GLN A 117 -3.85 2.56 -4.09
CA GLN A 117 -2.64 1.82 -3.76
C GLN A 117 -2.05 1.05 -4.96
N PHE A 118 -2.88 0.72 -5.95
CA PHE A 118 -2.48 -0.09 -7.09
C PHE A 118 -2.30 0.74 -8.35
N ILE A 119 -1.28 0.40 -9.12
CA ILE A 119 -0.99 1.04 -10.39
C ILE A 119 -0.61 0.00 -11.44
N GLN A 120 -1.18 0.14 -12.64
CA GLN A 120 -0.78 -0.70 -13.76
C GLN A 120 0.51 -0.16 -14.38
N ILE A 121 1.55 -1.02 -14.42
CA ILE A 121 2.89 -0.71 -14.93
C ILE A 121 3.23 -1.41 -16.23
N HIS A 122 2.43 -2.42 -16.61
CA HIS A 122 2.60 -3.19 -17.83
C HIS A 122 1.24 -3.73 -18.30
N LYS A 123 1.13 -4.13 -19.57
CA LYS A 123 -0.09 -4.81 -20.06
C LYS A 123 -0.47 -6.06 -19.25
N SER A 124 0.51 -6.67 -18.58
CA SER A 124 0.34 -7.87 -17.76
C SER A 124 0.57 -7.66 -16.27
N PHE A 125 0.94 -6.47 -15.80
CA PHE A 125 1.27 -6.25 -14.40
C PHE A 125 0.59 -5.02 -13.80
N ILE A 126 -0.02 -5.24 -12.63
CA ILE A 126 -0.44 -4.21 -11.68
C ILE A 126 0.42 -4.39 -10.44
N VAL A 127 0.98 -3.32 -9.89
CA VAL A 127 1.80 -3.35 -8.68
C VAL A 127 1.15 -2.54 -7.56
N ASN A 128 1.29 -3.01 -6.33
CA ASN A 128 0.96 -2.23 -5.15
C ASN A 128 2.12 -1.27 -4.84
N LYS A 129 1.83 0.03 -4.85
CA LYS A 129 2.81 1.10 -4.63
C LYS A 129 3.59 0.95 -3.32
N GLN A 130 2.95 0.44 -2.27
CA GLN A 130 3.56 0.23 -0.96
C GLN A 130 4.69 -0.81 -1.00
N TRP A 131 4.67 -1.70 -1.98
CA TRP A 131 5.68 -2.75 -2.15
C TRP A 131 6.82 -2.36 -3.09
N ILE A 132 6.73 -1.21 -3.77
CA ILE A 132 7.83 -0.70 -4.59
C ILE A 132 8.97 -0.25 -3.66
N GLN A 133 10.15 -0.81 -3.87
CA GLN A 133 11.38 -0.40 -3.20
C GLN A 133 12.16 0.62 -4.05
N ASN A 134 12.35 0.32 -5.33
CA ASN A 134 13.06 1.19 -6.27
C ASN A 134 12.36 1.20 -7.63
N ILE A 135 12.42 2.34 -8.31
CA ILE A 135 11.93 2.53 -9.66
C ILE A 135 13.12 2.82 -10.57
N PHE A 136 13.27 2.00 -11.62
CA PHE A 136 14.28 2.16 -12.66
C PHE A 136 13.60 2.58 -13.98
N SER A 137 14.38 2.82 -15.02
CA SER A 137 13.87 3.30 -16.32
C SER A 137 12.98 2.30 -17.07
N ASP A 138 13.13 1.01 -16.80
CA ASP A 138 12.47 -0.11 -17.49
C ASP A 138 11.85 -1.15 -16.57
N HIS A 139 12.10 -1.07 -15.27
CA HIS A 139 11.54 -2.01 -14.29
C HIS A 139 11.36 -1.38 -12.90
N VAL A 140 10.61 -2.04 -12.05
CA VAL A 140 10.52 -1.75 -10.60
C VAL A 140 11.10 -2.92 -9.82
N LEU A 141 11.81 -2.63 -8.73
CA LEU A 141 12.23 -3.59 -7.72
C LEU A 141 11.25 -3.52 -6.56
N LEU A 142 10.73 -4.66 -6.14
CA LEU A 142 9.84 -4.78 -5.01
C LEU A 142 10.60 -5.12 -3.72
N LYS A 143 10.00 -4.84 -2.57
CA LYS A 143 10.55 -5.13 -1.23
C LYS A 143 10.77 -6.63 -0.97
N ASN A 144 10.08 -7.50 -1.70
CA ASN A 144 10.28 -8.95 -1.68
C ASN A 144 11.36 -9.43 -2.66
N ALA A 145 12.18 -8.52 -3.19
CA ALA A 145 13.27 -8.72 -4.14
C ALA A 145 12.83 -9.16 -5.56
N GLU A 146 11.55 -9.19 -5.87
CA GLU A 146 11.06 -9.45 -7.23
C GLU A 146 11.18 -8.19 -8.10
N THR A 147 11.41 -8.42 -9.40
CA THR A 147 11.55 -7.36 -10.40
C THR A 147 10.44 -7.47 -11.44
N LEU A 148 9.72 -6.37 -11.68
CA LEU A 148 8.63 -6.30 -12.66
C LEU A 148 8.97 -5.28 -13.75
N GLN A 149 8.79 -5.66 -15.01
CA GLN A 149 9.06 -4.80 -16.16
C GLN A 149 7.99 -3.71 -16.33
N ILE A 150 8.43 -2.51 -16.70
CA ILE A 150 7.56 -1.40 -17.04
C ILE A 150 7.34 -1.41 -18.55
N GLY A 151 6.07 -1.51 -18.97
CA GLY A 151 5.70 -1.38 -20.37
C GLY A 151 5.88 0.06 -20.89
N ARG A 152 6.32 0.23 -22.14
CA ARG A 152 6.58 1.55 -22.73
C ARG A 152 5.38 2.52 -22.61
N ALA A 153 4.16 2.01 -22.81
CA ALA A 153 2.92 2.78 -22.70
C ALA A 153 2.55 3.19 -21.26
N TYR A 154 3.21 2.62 -20.26
CA TYR A 154 2.89 2.84 -18.84
C TYR A 154 3.94 3.69 -18.09
N LYS A 155 5.00 4.12 -18.79
CA LYS A 155 6.07 4.90 -18.15
C LYS A 155 5.58 6.22 -17.55
N SER A 156 4.63 6.89 -18.19
CA SER A 156 4.03 8.11 -17.67
C SER A 156 3.25 7.91 -16.36
N HIS A 157 2.67 6.74 -16.16
CA HIS A 157 1.94 6.42 -14.94
C HIS A 157 2.86 6.38 -13.71
N ILE A 158 4.10 5.89 -13.89
CA ILE A 158 5.07 5.71 -12.80
C ILE A 158 5.79 7.02 -12.46
N GLN A 159 5.90 7.95 -13.42
CA GLN A 159 6.50 9.28 -13.16
C GLN A 159 5.67 10.14 -12.20
N LEU A 160 4.44 9.71 -11.88
CA LEU A 160 3.54 10.37 -10.94
C LEU A 160 3.64 9.81 -9.51
N LEU A 161 4.53 8.85 -9.25
CA LEU A 161 4.80 8.28 -7.93
C LEU A 161 5.95 8.97 -7.23
#